data_2b98ca8607bd2aa479123ef964476f14
#
_entry.id   2b98ca8607bd2aa479123ef964476f14
#
_cell.length_a   1.000
_cell.length_b   1.000
_cell.length_c   1.000
_cell.angle_alpha   90.00
_cell.angle_beta   90.00
_cell.angle_gamma   90.00
#
_symmetry.space_group_name_H-M   'P 1'
#
loop_
_entity.id
_entity.type
_entity.pdbx_description
1 polymer ?
#
loop_
_entity_poly.entity_id
_entity_poly.type
_entity_poly.pdbx_seq_one_letter_code
_entity_poly.pdbx_strand_id
1 'polypeptide(L)'
;EDNDLRIGIFGAEPWTEEMRREIEASLGIKAYDIYGLTETTGPGVAFECCAQHGMHVNEDHFIPEIIDPDTGEVLPDGEKGELVFTSITKEAFPLLRYRTRDICVLSREKCSCGRTLIKMSKPMGRSDDMLIIRGVNVFPSQIETVLLKEGYAPNYQIEIDRVRNTDTLDVYVELT
;
A
#
# COMPACT_ATOMS: atom_id res chain seq x y z
N GLU A 1 9.28 25.75 -16.44
CA GLU A 1 10.04 25.16 -17.55
C GLU A 1 9.08 24.27 -18.35
N ASP A 2 9.02 24.48 -19.68
CA ASP A 2 8.26 23.62 -20.58
C ASP A 2 8.89 22.23 -20.60
N ASN A 3 8.12 21.20 -20.25
CA ASN A 3 8.52 19.80 -20.40
C ASN A 3 7.42 19.03 -21.15
N ASP A 4 7.79 17.96 -21.82
CA ASP A 4 6.88 17.09 -22.57
C ASP A 4 6.38 15.89 -21.74
N LEU A 5 6.57 15.91 -20.41
CA LEU A 5 6.10 14.86 -19.54
C LEU A 5 4.56 14.86 -19.49
N ARG A 6 3.95 13.69 -19.68
CA ARG A 6 2.49 13.51 -19.64
C ARG A 6 2.05 12.52 -18.58
N ILE A 7 2.94 11.60 -18.20
CA ILE A 7 2.67 10.50 -17.30
C ILE A 7 3.82 10.41 -16.30
N GLY A 8 3.49 10.27 -15.02
CA GLY A 8 4.38 9.87 -13.94
C GLY A 8 3.94 8.53 -13.37
N ILE A 9 4.91 7.65 -13.09
CA ILE A 9 4.69 6.37 -12.42
C ILE A 9 5.43 6.43 -11.09
N PHE A 10 4.69 6.26 -10.00
CA PHE A 10 5.17 6.43 -8.64
C PHE A 10 4.98 5.15 -7.84
N GLY A 11 5.93 4.81 -7.01
CA GLY A 11 5.88 3.60 -6.18
C GLY A 11 7.05 3.55 -5.21
N ALA A 12 7.25 2.40 -4.60
CA ALA A 12 8.20 2.11 -3.54
C ALA A 12 7.82 2.69 -2.17
N GLU A 13 7.33 3.91 -2.13
CA GLU A 13 6.84 4.56 -0.90
C GLU A 13 5.33 4.78 -0.97
N PRO A 14 4.61 4.67 0.15
CA PRO A 14 3.20 5.04 0.22
C PRO A 14 3.01 6.53 -0.10
N TRP A 15 1.99 6.85 -0.87
CA TRP A 15 1.62 8.22 -1.20
C TRP A 15 0.10 8.40 -1.24
N THR A 16 -0.37 9.59 -0.87
CA THR A 16 -1.79 9.87 -0.69
C THR A 16 -2.45 10.41 -1.97
N GLU A 17 -3.78 10.43 -1.98
CA GLU A 17 -4.52 11.05 -3.07
C GLU A 17 -4.37 12.59 -3.07
N GLU A 18 -4.08 13.20 -1.94
CA GLU A 18 -3.72 14.61 -1.84
C GLU A 18 -2.39 14.87 -2.57
N MET A 19 -1.36 14.08 -2.31
CA MET A 19 -0.08 14.15 -3.01
C MET A 19 -0.25 13.91 -4.52
N ARG A 20 -1.12 12.98 -4.93
CA ARG A 20 -1.46 12.77 -6.34
C ARG A 20 -1.96 14.06 -6.99
N ARG A 21 -2.95 14.70 -6.36
CA ARG A 21 -3.55 15.94 -6.89
C ARG A 21 -2.53 17.06 -6.99
N GLU A 22 -1.66 17.19 -5.99
CA GLU A 22 -0.60 18.19 -5.98
C GLU A 22 0.43 17.95 -7.08
N ILE A 23 0.89 16.71 -7.26
CA ILE A 23 1.81 16.32 -8.32
C ILE A 23 1.19 16.58 -9.71
N GLU A 24 -0.05 16.12 -9.93
CA GLU A 24 -0.75 16.32 -11.20
C GLU A 24 -0.95 17.81 -11.51
N ALA A 25 -1.33 18.61 -10.51
CA ALA A 25 -1.53 20.06 -10.67
C ALA A 25 -0.23 20.81 -10.93
N SER A 26 0.85 20.46 -10.22
CA SER A 26 2.14 21.16 -10.31
C SER A 26 2.91 20.83 -11.58
N LEU A 27 2.83 19.59 -12.04
CA LEU A 27 3.61 19.11 -13.20
C LEU A 27 2.80 19.00 -14.50
N GLY A 28 1.48 19.10 -14.43
CA GLY A 28 0.61 18.95 -15.61
C GLY A 28 0.57 17.52 -16.17
N ILE A 29 0.86 16.52 -15.36
CA ILE A 29 0.94 15.11 -15.74
C ILE A 29 -0.23 14.30 -15.17
N LYS A 30 -0.34 13.02 -15.60
CA LYS A 30 -1.13 12.01 -14.90
C LYS A 30 -0.23 11.13 -14.06
N ALA A 31 -0.56 10.97 -12.78
CA ALA A 31 0.23 10.23 -11.80
C ALA A 31 -0.41 8.87 -11.52
N TYR A 32 0.31 7.78 -11.80
CA TYR A 32 -0.14 6.41 -11.62
C TYR A 32 0.69 5.69 -10.57
N ASP A 33 0.03 4.82 -9.83
CA ASP A 33 0.67 3.99 -8.83
C ASP A 33 1.18 2.68 -9.44
N ILE A 34 2.30 2.19 -8.92
CA ILE A 34 2.89 0.90 -9.25
C ILE A 34 3.27 0.18 -7.96
N TYR A 35 2.96 -1.10 -7.88
CA TYR A 35 3.36 -1.96 -6.76
C TYR A 35 4.35 -3.04 -7.23
N GLY A 36 5.32 -3.31 -6.39
CA GLY A 36 6.27 -4.40 -6.58
C GLY A 36 7.19 -4.57 -5.38
N LEU A 37 7.87 -5.70 -5.35
CA LEU A 37 8.81 -6.10 -4.32
C LEU A 37 10.05 -6.67 -4.98
N THR A 38 11.23 -6.38 -4.43
CA THR A 38 12.49 -6.93 -4.91
C THR A 38 12.47 -8.47 -4.90
N GLU A 39 11.82 -9.05 -3.88
CA GLU A 39 11.71 -10.49 -3.69
C GLU A 39 10.87 -11.15 -4.80
N THR A 40 9.90 -10.47 -5.35
CA THR A 40 9.08 -11.01 -6.45
C THR A 40 9.75 -10.88 -7.80
N THR A 41 9.95 -9.70 -8.32
CA THR A 41 10.70 -9.41 -9.57
C THR A 41 11.12 -7.92 -9.63
N GLY A 42 10.92 -7.18 -8.55
CA GLY A 42 11.05 -5.72 -8.53
C GLY A 42 9.73 -5.02 -8.86
N PRO A 43 9.76 -3.81 -9.43
CA PRO A 43 8.56 -3.06 -9.78
C PRO A 43 7.77 -3.80 -10.88
N GLY A 44 6.42 -3.72 -10.80
CA GLY A 44 5.58 -4.24 -11.86
C GLY A 44 4.78 -5.49 -11.52
N VAL A 45 4.59 -5.79 -10.24
CA VAL A 45 3.64 -6.83 -9.81
C VAL A 45 2.20 -6.38 -10.08
N ALA A 46 1.91 -5.10 -9.83
CA ALA A 46 0.60 -4.50 -10.12
C ALA A 46 0.75 -3.04 -10.56
N PHE A 47 -0.19 -2.58 -11.39
CA PHE A 47 -0.19 -1.23 -11.98
C PHE A 47 -1.59 -0.60 -11.95
N GLU A 48 -1.64 0.68 -11.68
CA GLU A 48 -2.85 1.46 -11.92
C GLU A 48 -3.16 1.59 -13.42
N CYS A 49 -4.43 1.78 -13.71
CA CYS A 49 -4.93 2.13 -15.05
C CYS A 49 -5.50 3.56 -15.06
N CYS A 50 -6.04 3.98 -16.21
CA CYS A 50 -6.64 5.30 -16.37
C CYS A 50 -7.80 5.61 -15.39
N ALA A 51 -8.35 4.60 -14.72
CA ALA A 51 -9.37 4.78 -13.68
C ALA A 51 -8.80 5.30 -12.35
N GLN A 52 -7.50 5.20 -12.15
CA GLN A 52 -6.80 5.61 -10.91
C GLN A 52 -7.48 5.10 -9.62
N HIS A 53 -7.98 3.85 -9.68
CA HIS A 53 -8.73 3.23 -8.60
C HIS A 53 -8.34 1.77 -8.41
N GLY A 54 -7.26 1.55 -7.67
CA GLY A 54 -6.64 0.26 -7.46
C GLY A 54 -5.74 -0.17 -8.63
N MET A 55 -4.83 -1.07 -8.33
CA MET A 55 -3.80 -1.56 -9.23
C MET A 55 -4.17 -2.95 -9.76
N HIS A 56 -4.08 -3.15 -11.07
CA HIS A 56 -4.29 -4.45 -11.69
C HIS A 56 -3.07 -5.33 -11.47
N VAL A 57 -3.27 -6.50 -10.89
CA VAL A 57 -2.21 -7.51 -10.71
C VAL A 57 -1.92 -8.19 -12.05
N ASN A 58 -0.65 -8.43 -12.35
CA ASN A 58 -0.22 -9.20 -13.49
C ASN A 58 -0.41 -10.71 -13.25
N GLU A 59 -1.64 -11.18 -13.45
CA GLU A 59 -2.06 -12.58 -13.17
C GLU A 59 -1.41 -13.63 -14.07
N ASP A 60 -0.77 -13.22 -15.15
CA ASP A 60 0.08 -14.06 -15.99
C ASP A 60 1.43 -14.42 -15.32
N HIS A 61 1.80 -13.68 -14.26
CA HIS A 61 3.03 -13.89 -13.50
C HIS A 61 2.79 -14.19 -12.02
N PHE A 62 1.66 -13.75 -11.45
CA PHE A 62 1.40 -13.83 -10.01
C PHE A 62 -0.03 -14.26 -9.70
N ILE A 63 -0.16 -15.11 -8.69
CA ILE A 63 -1.43 -15.44 -8.07
C ILE A 63 -1.51 -14.65 -6.76
N PRO A 64 -2.41 -13.65 -6.64
CA PRO A 64 -2.62 -12.92 -5.41
C PRO A 64 -3.66 -13.61 -4.51
N GLU A 65 -3.41 -13.58 -3.21
CA GLU A 65 -4.35 -13.99 -2.15
C GLU A 65 -4.38 -12.91 -1.07
N ILE A 66 -5.48 -12.79 -0.36
CA ILE A 66 -5.56 -12.08 0.92
C ILE A 66 -5.75 -13.10 2.01
N ILE A 67 -4.97 -12.99 3.08
CA ILE A 67 -5.07 -13.87 4.23
C ILE A 67 -5.29 -13.07 5.52
N ASP A 68 -5.90 -13.72 6.48
CA ASP A 68 -5.86 -13.27 7.87
C ASP A 68 -4.41 -13.36 8.38
N PRO A 69 -3.81 -12.27 8.89
CA PRO A 69 -2.39 -12.26 9.27
C PRO A 69 -2.07 -13.17 10.46
N ASP A 70 -3.06 -13.47 11.32
CA ASP A 70 -2.89 -14.26 12.53
C ASP A 70 -3.09 -15.76 12.25
N THR A 71 -4.17 -16.10 11.54
CA THR A 71 -4.54 -17.51 11.27
C THR A 71 -3.92 -18.05 9.99
N GLY A 72 -3.61 -17.19 9.01
CA GLY A 72 -3.15 -17.55 7.67
C GLY A 72 -4.26 -18.10 6.76
N GLU A 73 -5.52 -18.04 7.18
CA GLU A 73 -6.67 -18.44 6.37
C GLU A 73 -6.92 -17.45 5.24
N VAL A 74 -7.31 -17.95 4.08
CA VAL A 74 -7.63 -17.11 2.92
C VAL A 74 -8.97 -16.42 3.16
N LEU A 75 -8.96 -15.11 2.97
CA LEU A 75 -10.15 -14.26 3.10
C LEU A 75 -10.83 -14.06 1.73
N PRO A 76 -12.16 -13.86 1.70
CA PRO A 76 -12.88 -13.56 0.48
C PRO A 76 -12.52 -12.19 -0.10
N ASP A 77 -12.79 -12.01 -1.39
CA ASP A 77 -12.64 -10.72 -2.08
C ASP A 77 -13.43 -9.62 -1.36
N GLY A 78 -12.86 -8.44 -1.27
CA GLY A 78 -13.43 -7.28 -0.59
C GLY A 78 -13.07 -7.19 0.89
N GLU A 79 -12.54 -8.24 1.49
CA GLU A 79 -12.04 -8.18 2.87
C GLU A 79 -10.60 -7.66 2.94
N LYS A 80 -10.29 -7.02 4.06
CA LYS A 80 -8.97 -6.49 4.36
C LYS A 80 -8.13 -7.56 5.03
N GLY A 81 -6.92 -7.80 4.51
CA GLY A 81 -5.98 -8.74 5.09
C GLY A 81 -4.58 -8.60 4.53
N GLU A 82 -3.69 -9.50 4.89
CA GLU A 82 -2.31 -9.52 4.42
C GLU A 82 -2.24 -10.05 2.99
N LEU A 83 -1.57 -9.30 2.13
CA LEU A 83 -1.34 -9.67 0.73
C LEU A 83 -0.29 -10.78 0.62
N VAL A 84 -0.60 -11.79 -0.16
CA VAL A 84 0.26 -12.94 -0.43
C VAL A 84 0.39 -13.12 -1.94
N PHE A 85 1.60 -13.44 -2.41
CA PHE A 85 1.84 -13.75 -3.81
C PHE A 85 2.47 -15.13 -4.00
N THR A 86 1.99 -15.84 -5.01
CA THR A 86 2.70 -16.98 -5.60
C THR A 86 3.18 -16.57 -6.98
N SER A 87 4.50 -16.67 -7.24
CA SER A 87 5.06 -16.43 -8.58
C SER A 87 4.96 -17.71 -9.42
N ILE A 88 4.43 -17.59 -10.66
CA ILE A 88 4.19 -18.73 -11.55
C ILE A 88 5.16 -18.82 -12.72
N THR A 89 5.89 -17.74 -13.01
CA THR A 89 6.83 -17.69 -14.15
C THR A 89 8.29 -17.51 -13.72
N LYS A 90 8.55 -17.36 -12.42
CA LYS A 90 9.90 -17.14 -11.90
C LYS A 90 10.63 -18.47 -11.73
N GLU A 91 11.63 -18.74 -12.57
CA GLU A 91 12.41 -19.97 -12.54
C GLU A 91 13.44 -19.98 -11.40
N ALA A 92 14.19 -18.88 -11.24
CA ALA A 92 15.14 -18.73 -10.17
C ALA A 92 14.47 -18.14 -8.92
N PHE A 93 14.58 -18.84 -7.81
CA PHE A 93 13.99 -18.43 -6.53
C PHE A 93 12.45 -18.23 -6.63
N PRO A 94 11.68 -19.25 -7.02
CA PRO A 94 10.22 -19.15 -7.09
C PRO A 94 9.66 -18.95 -5.68
N LEU A 95 8.72 -18.03 -5.55
CA LEU A 95 8.02 -17.76 -4.29
C LEU A 95 6.65 -18.44 -4.30
N LEU A 96 6.42 -19.30 -3.33
CA LEU A 96 5.13 -19.94 -3.09
C LEU A 96 4.49 -19.35 -1.84
N ARG A 97 3.33 -18.73 -2.00
CA ARG A 97 2.56 -18.07 -0.93
C ARG A 97 3.44 -17.14 -0.08
N TYR A 98 4.19 -16.26 -0.75
CA TYR A 98 5.04 -15.29 -0.10
C TYR A 98 4.20 -14.22 0.60
N ARG A 99 4.33 -14.13 1.90
CA ARG A 99 3.66 -13.14 2.75
C ARG A 99 4.38 -11.80 2.63
N THR A 100 3.73 -10.80 2.03
CA THR A 100 4.34 -9.47 1.81
C THR A 100 4.39 -8.62 3.06
N ARG A 101 3.54 -8.93 4.03
CA ARG A 101 3.20 -8.13 5.21
C ARG A 101 2.37 -6.88 4.90
N ASP A 102 2.16 -6.55 3.66
CA ASP A 102 1.32 -5.42 3.27
C ASP A 102 -0.16 -5.75 3.44
N ILE A 103 -0.91 -4.84 4.04
CA ILE A 103 -2.35 -4.98 4.25
C ILE A 103 -3.08 -4.36 3.07
N CYS A 104 -3.84 -5.18 2.36
CA CYS A 104 -4.56 -4.81 1.15
C CYS A 104 -5.99 -5.38 1.11
N VAL A 105 -6.72 -5.01 0.07
CA VAL A 105 -7.99 -5.60 -0.33
C VAL A 105 -7.87 -6.03 -1.78
N LEU A 106 -8.38 -7.21 -2.14
CA LEU A 106 -8.52 -7.65 -3.52
C LEU A 106 -9.96 -7.51 -4.01
N SER A 107 -10.13 -7.21 -5.30
CA SER A 107 -11.42 -7.16 -5.98
C SER A 107 -11.34 -7.76 -7.38
N ARG A 108 -12.32 -8.61 -7.71
CA ARG A 108 -12.49 -9.20 -9.05
C ARG A 108 -13.54 -8.47 -9.88
N GLU A 109 -14.03 -7.34 -9.40
CA GLU A 109 -14.98 -6.52 -10.15
C GLU A 109 -14.35 -5.96 -11.44
N LYS A 110 -15.14 -6.00 -12.52
CA LYS A 110 -14.72 -5.45 -13.79
C LYS A 110 -14.39 -3.96 -13.68
N CYS A 111 -13.19 -3.59 -14.07
CA CYS A 111 -12.76 -2.20 -14.07
C CYS A 111 -13.41 -1.40 -15.21
N SER A 112 -13.66 -0.12 -14.98
CA SER A 112 -14.13 0.82 -16.01
C SER A 112 -13.18 0.95 -17.21
N CYS A 113 -11.89 0.63 -17.04
CA CYS A 113 -10.92 0.57 -18.13
C CYS A 113 -11.11 -0.64 -19.07
N GLY A 114 -12.03 -1.56 -18.74
CA GLY A 114 -12.34 -2.77 -19.51
C GLY A 114 -11.55 -4.02 -19.11
N ARG A 115 -10.50 -3.92 -18.31
CA ARG A 115 -9.73 -5.06 -17.81
C ARG A 115 -10.53 -5.88 -16.81
N THR A 116 -10.28 -7.20 -16.83
CA THR A 116 -10.88 -8.19 -15.93
C THR A 116 -9.87 -8.74 -14.91
N LEU A 117 -8.64 -8.24 -14.94
CA LEU A 117 -7.60 -8.62 -13.99
C LEU A 117 -8.00 -8.23 -12.57
N ILE A 118 -7.58 -9.05 -11.60
CA ILE A 118 -7.74 -8.76 -10.18
C ILE A 118 -7.12 -7.38 -9.88
N LYS A 119 -7.85 -6.58 -9.12
CA LYS A 119 -7.36 -5.31 -8.58
C LYS A 119 -7.00 -5.46 -7.13
N MET A 120 -5.87 -4.91 -6.74
CA MET A 120 -5.50 -4.69 -5.36
C MET A 120 -5.66 -3.21 -4.99
N SER A 121 -6.01 -2.93 -3.75
CA SER A 121 -5.93 -1.58 -3.18
C SER A 121 -4.47 -1.13 -3.06
N LYS A 122 -4.24 0.16 -2.83
CA LYS A 122 -2.96 0.60 -2.25
C LYS A 122 -2.74 -0.13 -0.92
N PRO A 123 -1.48 -0.43 -0.54
CA PRO A 123 -1.17 -0.88 0.80
C PRO A 123 -1.68 0.13 1.85
N MET A 124 -2.39 -0.37 2.85
CA MET A 124 -2.98 0.43 3.94
C MET A 124 -2.11 0.43 5.19
N GLY A 125 -0.93 -0.18 5.10
CA GLY A 125 0.04 -0.39 6.17
C GLY A 125 0.61 -1.79 6.09
N ARG A 126 1.45 -2.14 7.06
CA ARG A 126 2.07 -3.47 7.16
C ARG A 126 1.60 -4.20 8.42
N SER A 127 1.45 -5.50 8.34
CA SER A 127 1.05 -6.32 9.50
C SER A 127 2.13 -6.37 10.60
N ASP A 128 3.40 -6.20 10.21
CA ASP A 128 4.54 -6.16 11.12
C ASP A 128 4.85 -4.76 11.71
N ASP A 129 4.27 -3.70 11.14
CA ASP A 129 4.35 -2.33 11.67
C ASP A 129 3.10 -1.95 12.50
N MET A 130 2.16 -2.86 12.63
CA MET A 130 0.94 -2.61 13.38
C MET A 130 1.22 -2.49 14.88
N LEU A 131 0.79 -1.40 15.45
CA LEU A 131 0.88 -1.12 16.87
C LEU A 131 -0.44 -1.51 17.56
N ILE A 132 -0.37 -2.23 18.66
CA ILE A 132 -1.54 -2.53 19.48
C ILE A 132 -1.50 -1.64 20.72
N ILE A 133 -2.38 -0.63 20.77
CA ILE A 133 -2.41 0.35 21.83
C ILE A 133 -3.76 0.27 22.54
N ARG A 134 -3.76 -0.13 23.79
CA ARG A 134 -4.99 -0.34 24.60
C ARG A 134 -6.02 -1.23 23.89
N GLY A 135 -5.54 -2.26 23.15
CA GLY A 135 -6.39 -3.17 22.40
C GLY A 135 -6.90 -2.63 21.06
N VAL A 136 -6.42 -1.47 20.62
CA VAL A 136 -6.73 -0.90 19.31
C VAL A 136 -5.55 -1.07 18.37
N ASN A 137 -5.82 -1.57 17.17
CA ASN A 137 -4.82 -1.68 16.10
C ASN A 137 -4.60 -0.30 15.45
N VAL A 138 -3.39 0.21 15.56
CA VAL A 138 -2.97 1.50 15.01
C VAL A 138 -1.82 1.28 14.03
N PHE A 139 -1.96 1.82 12.82
CA PHE A 139 -0.88 1.80 11.84
C PHE A 139 -0.19 3.17 11.81
N PRO A 140 1.15 3.23 11.75
CA PRO A 140 1.89 4.50 11.63
C PRO A 140 1.40 5.38 10.49
N SER A 141 1.03 4.79 9.35
CA SER A 141 0.47 5.50 8.19
C SER A 141 -0.85 6.24 8.48
N GLN A 142 -1.64 5.78 9.45
CA GLN A 142 -2.87 6.49 9.87
C GLN A 142 -2.52 7.77 10.64
N ILE A 143 -1.51 7.69 11.51
CA ILE A 143 -0.99 8.84 12.25
C ILE A 143 -0.40 9.85 11.26
N GLU A 144 0.45 9.40 10.33
CA GLU A 144 1.04 10.25 9.29
C GLU A 144 -0.02 10.99 8.47
N THR A 145 -1.08 10.29 8.04
CA THR A 145 -2.18 10.90 7.29
C THR A 145 -2.83 12.06 8.06
N VAL A 146 -3.00 11.90 9.36
CA VAL A 146 -3.55 12.97 10.22
C VAL A 146 -2.58 14.13 10.35
N LEU A 147 -1.29 13.85 10.59
CA LEU A 147 -0.27 14.88 10.73
C LEU A 147 -0.14 15.74 9.48
N LEU A 148 -0.05 15.10 8.30
CA LEU A 148 0.03 15.81 7.02
C LEU A 148 -1.21 16.66 6.75
N LYS A 149 -2.40 16.14 7.08
CA LYS A 149 -3.66 16.89 6.93
C LYS A 149 -3.72 18.14 7.82
N GLU A 150 -3.15 18.05 9.01
CA GLU A 150 -3.06 19.17 9.95
C GLU A 150 -1.87 20.13 9.65
N GLY A 151 -1.09 19.85 8.58
CA GLY A 151 -0.02 20.70 8.08
C GLY A 151 1.33 20.52 8.79
N TYR A 152 1.54 19.43 9.52
CA TYR A 152 2.83 19.10 10.09
C TYR A 152 3.79 18.55 9.02
N ALA A 153 5.11 18.67 9.29
CA ALA A 153 6.13 18.07 8.45
C ALA A 153 6.02 16.53 8.42
N PRO A 154 6.50 15.87 7.33
CA PRO A 154 6.43 14.41 7.21
C PRO A 154 7.36 13.66 8.18
N ASN A 155 8.28 14.37 8.82
CA ASN A 155 9.20 13.76 9.80
C ASN A 155 8.52 13.72 11.18
N TYR A 156 8.30 12.51 11.68
CA TYR A 156 7.73 12.28 13.00
C TYR A 156 8.34 11.05 13.66
N GLN A 157 8.19 10.96 14.97
CA GLN A 157 8.56 9.79 15.75
C GLN A 157 7.38 9.38 16.64
N ILE A 158 7.09 8.09 16.67
CA ILE A 158 6.10 7.50 17.57
C ILE A 158 6.86 6.83 18.72
N GLU A 159 6.50 7.18 19.94
CA GLU A 159 6.97 6.52 21.15
C GLU A 159 5.81 5.83 21.85
N ILE A 160 5.97 4.54 22.15
CA ILE A 160 4.99 3.76 22.89
C ILE A 160 5.65 3.30 24.17
N ASP A 161 4.99 3.58 25.29
CA ASP A 161 5.41 3.13 26.60
C ASP A 161 4.25 2.50 27.35
N ARG A 162 4.58 1.76 28.39
CA ARG A 162 3.60 1.10 29.25
C ARG A 162 3.73 1.57 30.69
N VAL A 163 2.87 2.52 31.06
CA VAL A 163 2.88 3.13 32.39
C VAL A 163 1.69 2.58 33.20
N ARG A 164 1.97 1.96 34.36
CA ARG A 164 0.94 1.39 35.26
C ARG A 164 -0.07 0.50 34.55
N ASN A 165 0.40 -0.44 33.72
CA ASN A 165 -0.39 -1.36 32.90
C ASN A 165 -1.29 -0.70 31.86
N THR A 166 -1.03 0.55 31.52
CA THR A 166 -1.73 1.27 30.44
C THR A 166 -0.73 1.71 29.39
N ASP A 167 -1.01 1.41 28.13
CA ASP A 167 -0.18 1.86 27.02
C ASP A 167 -0.38 3.36 26.80
N THR A 168 0.72 4.08 26.62
CA THR A 168 0.76 5.48 26.17
C THR A 168 1.32 5.56 24.77
N LEU A 169 0.83 6.51 23.99
CA LEU A 169 1.33 6.81 22.66
C LEU A 169 1.62 8.30 22.62
N ASP A 170 2.88 8.62 22.35
CA ASP A 170 3.35 9.98 22.16
C ASP A 170 3.85 10.14 20.71
N VAL A 171 3.47 11.23 20.05
CA VAL A 171 3.88 11.54 18.69
C VAL A 171 4.69 12.83 18.70
N TYR A 172 5.95 12.72 18.36
CA TYR A 172 6.86 13.85 18.24
C TYR A 172 6.90 14.30 16.78
N VAL A 173 6.68 15.58 16.54
CA VAL A 173 6.69 16.17 15.19
C VAL A 173 7.78 17.22 15.08
N GLU A 174 8.39 17.34 13.91
CA GLU A 174 9.31 18.41 13.62
C GLU A 174 8.53 19.72 13.45
N LEU A 175 8.94 20.75 14.18
CA LEU A 175 8.38 22.10 14.01
C LEU A 175 9.12 22.80 12.87
N THR A 176 8.39 23.23 11.86
CA THR A 176 8.89 24.03 10.74
C THR A 176 8.90 25.52 11.06
#